data_58ef11e30721a144ee462ed45f3c74e4
#
_entry.id   58ef11e30721a144ee462ed45f3c74e4
#
_cell.length_a   1.000
_cell.length_b   1.000
_cell.length_c   1.000
_cell.angle_alpha   90.00
_cell.angle_beta   90.00
_cell.angle_gamma   90.00
#
_symmetry.space_group_name_H-M   'P 1'
#
loop_
_entity.id
_entity.type
_entity.pdbx_description
1 polymer ?
#
loop_
_entity_poly.entity_id
_entity_poly.type
_entity_poly.pdbx_seq_one_letter_code
_entity_poly.pdbx_strand_id
1 'polypeptide(L)'
;MIELTVAQIADIVGGTLADITAPDAARRRVTGTVEFDSRAVGPGGLFLALPGARTDGHDHAEAAVAAGAVAVLAARPVGVPAIVAPPVNAADALAGVLEHDADGSGAAVLAALAKLARAVAAELVAGGLTIVGITGSSGKTSTKDLVAAVLAPLGEVVAPPGSFNNELGHPWTVLRATADTDYLVLEMSARHPGNIAALAEIAPPAVGVVLNVGTAHLGEFGSREAIARTKSELPQAVPASGVVVLNVDDPTVAAMAEVTAARVVRVSRAEHTEAGPSDVWAGPVSLDELARPGFTLYHRHAGGTRQARVQLGVSGDHQVGNALCAAAVALECGATVEQVAAALAGAGPVSRHRMQVSTRGDGVTVIDDAYNANPDSIRAGLQALAWIARGGRNRAPRPGAAGRCWARWPNSATTRSPNMIASAGWRCA
;
A
#
# COMPACT_ATOMS: atom_id res chain seq x y z
N MET A 1 11.08 14.88 2.51
CA MET A 1 11.06 15.21 1.07
C MET A 1 12.34 15.94 0.70
N ILE A 2 12.60 16.16 -0.60
CA ILE A 2 13.67 17.08 -1.04
C ILE A 2 13.43 18.50 -0.49
N GLU A 3 14.50 19.25 -0.28
CA GLU A 3 14.38 20.63 0.20
C GLU A 3 13.79 21.55 -0.85
N LEU A 4 12.68 22.21 -0.53
CA LEU A 4 12.05 23.24 -1.36
C LEU A 4 11.77 24.48 -0.53
N THR A 5 11.89 25.65 -1.15
CA THR A 5 11.44 26.90 -0.51
C THR A 5 9.91 26.98 -0.53
N VAL A 6 9.33 27.73 0.38
CA VAL A 6 7.89 28.02 0.40
C VAL A 6 7.42 28.64 -0.93
N ALA A 7 8.24 29.50 -1.52
CA ALA A 7 7.95 30.07 -2.84
C ALA A 7 7.93 29.01 -3.95
N GLN A 8 8.92 28.11 -4.00
CA GLN A 8 8.93 27.01 -4.98
C GLN A 8 7.70 26.10 -4.83
N ILE A 9 7.29 25.80 -3.59
CA ILE A 9 6.09 25.00 -3.35
C ILE A 9 4.86 25.76 -3.86
N ALA A 10 4.73 27.06 -3.58
CA ALA A 10 3.61 27.88 -4.09
C ALA A 10 3.56 27.85 -5.62
N ASP A 11 4.69 27.99 -6.30
CA ASP A 11 4.78 27.92 -7.77
C ASP A 11 4.36 26.54 -8.31
N ILE A 12 4.86 25.44 -7.70
CA ILE A 12 4.54 24.06 -8.10
C ILE A 12 3.04 23.79 -8.00
N VAL A 13 2.42 24.19 -6.89
CA VAL A 13 1.00 23.91 -6.66
C VAL A 13 0.08 24.91 -7.38
N GLY A 14 0.63 26.04 -7.88
CA GLY A 14 -0.13 27.15 -8.45
C GLY A 14 -0.87 27.93 -7.38
N GLY A 15 -0.36 27.93 -6.13
CA GLY A 15 -0.96 28.60 -4.98
C GLY A 15 -0.51 30.05 -4.81
N THR A 16 -1.18 30.77 -3.93
CA THR A 16 -0.82 32.13 -3.55
C THR A 16 -0.26 32.18 -2.13
N LEU A 17 0.69 33.07 -1.89
CA LEU A 17 1.28 33.28 -0.57
C LEU A 17 0.34 34.12 0.30
N ALA A 18 0.13 33.73 1.55
CA ALA A 18 -0.60 34.46 2.56
C ALA A 18 0.22 34.54 3.86
N ASP A 19 0.15 35.69 4.54
CA ASP A 19 0.80 35.96 5.84
C ASP A 19 2.34 35.70 5.82
N ILE A 20 2.95 35.81 4.63
CA ILE A 20 4.41 35.72 4.41
C ILE A 20 4.80 36.62 3.22
N THR A 21 5.90 37.35 3.34
CA THR A 21 6.43 38.16 2.23
C THR A 21 7.10 37.28 1.17
N ALA A 22 7.09 37.72 -0.10
CA ALA A 22 7.78 36.99 -1.16
C ALA A 22 9.29 36.76 -0.88
N PRO A 23 10.05 37.75 -0.35
CA PRO A 23 11.44 37.52 0.05
C PRO A 23 11.60 36.48 1.17
N ASP A 24 10.66 36.42 2.13
CA ASP A 24 10.70 35.41 3.20
C ASP A 24 10.34 34.01 2.69
N ALA A 25 9.34 33.93 1.82
CA ALA A 25 8.95 32.67 1.18
C ALA A 25 10.09 32.10 0.33
N ALA A 26 10.89 32.94 -0.33
CA ALA A 26 12.05 32.52 -1.10
C ALA A 26 13.23 32.03 -0.24
N ARG A 27 13.27 32.41 1.05
CA ARG A 27 14.33 32.00 1.99
C ARG A 27 13.93 30.81 2.87
N ARG A 28 12.66 30.73 3.28
CA ARG A 28 12.18 29.66 4.16
C ARG A 28 12.10 28.33 3.39
N ARG A 29 12.77 27.30 3.90
CA ARG A 29 12.83 25.97 3.30
C ARG A 29 12.06 24.96 4.14
N VAL A 30 11.31 24.11 3.47
CA VAL A 30 10.75 22.89 4.07
C VAL A 30 11.87 21.84 4.06
N THR A 31 12.36 21.51 5.25
CA THR A 31 13.44 20.53 5.50
C THR A 31 12.96 19.37 6.36
N GLY A 32 11.79 19.52 6.95
CA GLY A 32 11.13 18.52 7.78
C GLY A 32 10.09 17.69 6.99
N THR A 33 9.19 17.06 7.72
CA THR A 33 8.11 16.22 7.16
C THR A 33 6.91 17.04 6.74
N VAL A 34 6.14 16.48 5.82
CA VAL A 34 4.80 16.98 5.46
C VAL A 34 3.80 16.21 6.30
N GLU A 35 2.97 16.91 7.07
CA GLU A 35 2.04 16.27 8.01
C GLU A 35 0.64 16.89 7.93
N PHE A 36 -0.38 16.05 8.11
CA PHE A 36 -1.80 16.45 8.21
C PHE A 36 -2.34 16.34 9.65
N ASP A 37 -1.54 15.85 10.59
CA ASP A 37 -1.80 15.92 12.03
C ASP A 37 -0.88 16.98 12.63
N SER A 38 -1.44 18.07 13.13
CA SER A 38 -0.67 19.19 13.71
C SER A 38 0.23 18.78 14.88
N ARG A 39 -0.07 17.65 15.54
CA ARG A 39 0.73 17.09 16.66
C ARG A 39 1.94 16.31 16.17
N ALA A 40 1.96 15.89 14.91
CA ALA A 40 3.07 15.18 14.29
C ALA A 40 4.06 16.11 13.55
N VAL A 41 3.70 17.39 13.42
CA VAL A 41 4.56 18.38 12.81
C VAL A 41 5.81 18.61 13.67
N GLY A 42 6.97 18.59 13.00
CA GLY A 42 8.27 18.89 13.61
C GLY A 42 8.94 20.13 12.98
N PRO A 43 10.14 20.49 13.47
CA PRO A 43 10.91 21.60 12.93
C PRO A 43 11.14 21.48 11.42
N GLY A 44 10.93 22.56 10.68
CA GLY A 44 11.09 22.60 9.23
C GLY A 44 9.96 21.97 8.45
N GLY A 45 8.88 21.51 9.08
CA GLY A 45 7.78 20.80 8.45
C GLY A 45 6.85 21.69 7.62
N LEU A 46 6.03 21.03 6.78
CA LEU A 46 4.88 21.61 6.08
C LEU A 46 3.61 20.99 6.65
N PHE A 47 2.68 21.81 7.13
CA PHE A 47 1.39 21.34 7.61
C PHE A 47 0.33 21.40 6.52
N LEU A 48 -0.49 20.34 6.39
CA LEU A 48 -1.63 20.27 5.48
C LEU A 48 -2.92 20.55 6.25
N ALA A 49 -3.55 21.67 6.00
CA ALA A 49 -4.82 22.03 6.64
C ALA A 49 -5.99 21.35 5.91
N LEU A 50 -6.46 20.25 6.44
CA LEU A 50 -7.55 19.44 5.86
C LEU A 50 -8.77 19.46 6.79
N PRO A 51 -10.00 19.54 6.24
CA PRO A 51 -11.22 19.38 7.03
C PRO A 51 -11.29 17.93 7.55
N GLY A 52 -11.52 17.76 8.83
CA GLY A 52 -11.67 16.47 9.49
C GLY A 52 -13.09 16.28 10.06
N ALA A 53 -13.38 15.06 10.51
CA ALA A 53 -14.69 14.68 11.05
C ALA A 53 -15.11 15.45 12.31
N ARG A 54 -14.17 16.00 13.07
CA ARG A 54 -14.41 16.65 14.35
C ARG A 54 -13.94 18.09 14.41
N THR A 55 -12.90 18.44 13.67
CA THR A 55 -12.28 19.77 13.65
C THR A 55 -11.74 20.05 12.27
N ASP A 56 -11.69 21.33 11.90
CA ASP A 56 -11.05 21.78 10.68
C ASP A 56 -9.52 21.93 10.92
N GLY A 57 -8.70 21.35 10.06
CA GLY A 57 -7.24 21.50 10.11
C GLY A 57 -6.77 22.95 10.00
N HIS A 58 -7.55 23.82 9.34
CA HIS A 58 -7.25 25.26 9.24
C HIS A 58 -7.20 25.93 10.62
N ASP A 59 -8.01 25.46 11.58
CA ASP A 59 -8.06 25.99 12.95
C ASP A 59 -6.82 25.60 13.78
N HIS A 60 -6.03 24.65 13.28
CA HIS A 60 -4.80 24.18 13.93
C HIS A 60 -3.51 24.75 13.32
N ALA A 61 -3.62 25.71 12.40
CA ALA A 61 -2.48 26.28 11.68
C ALA A 61 -1.46 26.96 12.62
N GLU A 62 -1.93 27.77 13.59
CA GLU A 62 -1.06 28.40 14.57
C GLU A 62 -0.30 27.36 15.43
N ALA A 63 -1.00 26.32 15.89
CA ALA A 63 -0.41 25.26 16.66
C ALA A 63 0.65 24.49 15.87
N ALA A 64 0.42 24.24 14.56
CA ALA A 64 1.38 23.60 13.70
C ALA A 64 2.64 24.45 13.48
N VAL A 65 2.49 25.77 13.31
CA VAL A 65 3.65 26.69 13.20
C VAL A 65 4.39 26.77 14.53
N ALA A 66 3.71 26.81 15.66
CA ALA A 66 4.33 26.76 16.98
C ALA A 66 5.08 25.44 17.24
N ALA A 67 4.64 24.34 16.64
CA ALA A 67 5.33 23.04 16.68
C ALA A 67 6.52 22.94 15.71
N GLY A 68 6.69 23.91 14.80
CA GLY A 68 7.87 23.99 13.93
C GLY A 68 7.57 23.95 12.42
N ALA A 69 6.28 23.98 11.98
CA ALA A 69 5.98 24.15 10.58
C ALA A 69 6.51 25.48 10.06
N VAL A 70 7.14 25.48 8.89
CA VAL A 70 7.63 26.72 8.26
C VAL A 70 6.54 27.41 7.45
N ALA A 71 5.53 26.65 7.01
CA ALA A 71 4.33 27.12 6.34
C ALA A 71 3.19 26.09 6.46
N VAL A 72 2.00 26.55 6.11
CA VAL A 72 0.77 25.75 6.02
C VAL A 72 0.31 25.70 4.57
N LEU A 73 -0.01 24.53 4.03
CA LEU A 73 -0.76 24.36 2.79
C LEU A 73 -2.24 24.33 3.14
N ALA A 74 -2.99 25.35 2.73
CA ALA A 74 -4.36 25.61 3.15
C ALA A 74 -5.25 25.99 1.95
N ALA A 75 -6.56 25.93 2.10
CA ALA A 75 -7.51 26.41 1.09
C ALA A 75 -7.88 27.89 1.25
N ARG A 76 -7.49 28.52 2.37
CA ARG A 76 -7.75 29.94 2.69
C ARG A 76 -6.61 30.49 3.56
N PRO A 77 -6.46 31.83 3.68
CA PRO A 77 -5.56 32.43 4.66
C PRO A 77 -5.88 31.95 6.08
N VAL A 78 -4.84 31.70 6.89
CA VAL A 78 -4.95 31.10 8.24
C VAL A 78 -4.23 31.91 9.33
N GLY A 79 -3.85 33.17 9.03
CA GLY A 79 -3.20 34.07 9.99
C GLY A 79 -1.73 33.77 10.31
N VAL A 80 -1.16 32.76 9.66
CA VAL A 80 0.26 32.35 9.76
C VAL A 80 0.80 32.09 8.37
N PRO A 81 2.14 32.02 8.17
CA PRO A 81 2.74 31.76 6.86
C PRO A 81 2.07 30.59 6.13
N ALA A 82 1.42 30.84 5.01
CA ALA A 82 0.65 29.85 4.29
C ALA A 82 0.81 29.96 2.78
N ILE A 83 0.60 28.82 2.12
CA ILE A 83 0.37 28.66 0.70
C ILE A 83 -1.12 28.34 0.52
N VAL A 84 -1.87 29.24 -0.09
CA VAL A 84 -3.30 29.04 -0.34
C VAL A 84 -3.45 28.34 -1.67
N ALA A 85 -3.94 27.10 -1.62
CA ALA A 85 -4.20 26.27 -2.79
C ALA A 85 -5.29 26.89 -3.67
N PRO A 86 -5.17 26.82 -5.02
CA PRO A 86 -6.24 27.26 -5.90
C PRO A 86 -7.49 26.39 -5.72
N PRO A 87 -8.69 26.96 -5.81
CA PRO A 87 -9.91 26.18 -5.75
C PRO A 87 -9.98 25.17 -6.90
N VAL A 88 -10.53 23.99 -6.65
CA VAL A 88 -10.81 22.98 -7.69
C VAL A 88 -12.26 23.04 -8.09
N ASN A 89 -12.55 22.83 -9.37
CA ASN A 89 -13.93 22.69 -9.83
C ASN A 89 -14.56 21.43 -9.25
N ALA A 90 -15.84 21.45 -8.94
CA ALA A 90 -16.57 20.30 -8.39
C ALA A 90 -16.50 19.04 -9.29
N ALA A 91 -16.29 19.22 -10.60
CA ALA A 91 -16.12 18.14 -11.56
C ALA A 91 -14.72 17.48 -11.48
N ASP A 92 -13.71 18.22 -11.04
CA ASP A 92 -12.32 17.77 -10.90
C ASP A 92 -12.01 17.33 -9.46
N ALA A 93 -12.91 17.62 -8.53
CA ALA A 93 -12.80 17.12 -7.16
C ALA A 93 -12.96 15.61 -7.19
N LEU A 94 -11.93 14.88 -6.71
CA LEU A 94 -11.99 13.44 -6.51
C LEU A 94 -13.14 13.13 -5.54
N ALA A 95 -14.29 12.78 -6.09
CA ALA A 95 -15.55 12.63 -5.35
C ALA A 95 -15.37 11.55 -4.25
N GLY A 96 -15.64 11.94 -2.99
CA GLY A 96 -15.71 11.03 -1.86
C GLY A 96 -14.41 10.79 -1.11
N VAL A 97 -13.34 11.54 -1.37
CA VAL A 97 -12.04 11.37 -0.66
C VAL A 97 -12.12 11.86 0.79
N LEU A 98 -12.83 12.96 1.02
CA LEU A 98 -13.08 13.50 2.34
C LEU A 98 -14.59 13.58 2.57
N GLU A 99 -15.12 12.66 3.37
CA GLU A 99 -16.56 12.57 3.70
C GLU A 99 -17.12 13.85 4.35
N HIS A 100 -16.24 14.75 4.82
CA HIS A 100 -16.58 15.96 5.56
C HIS A 100 -16.16 17.25 4.84
N ASP A 101 -15.78 17.18 3.56
CA ASP A 101 -15.38 18.33 2.76
C ASP A 101 -16.61 18.96 2.08
N ALA A 102 -17.34 19.77 2.83
CA ALA A 102 -18.59 20.36 2.36
C ALA A 102 -18.39 21.58 1.44
N ASP A 103 -17.24 22.27 1.52
CA ASP A 103 -16.95 23.51 0.81
C ASP A 103 -15.84 23.37 -0.26
N GLY A 104 -15.29 22.16 -0.44
CA GLY A 104 -14.23 21.88 -1.40
C GLY A 104 -12.82 22.30 -0.94
N SER A 105 -12.69 22.77 0.31
CA SER A 105 -11.40 23.19 0.86
C SER A 105 -10.41 22.03 0.95
N GLY A 106 -10.86 20.86 1.36
CA GLY A 106 -10.05 19.66 1.39
C GLY A 106 -9.62 19.18 0.01
N ALA A 107 -10.54 19.22 -0.97
CA ALA A 107 -10.23 18.87 -2.35
C ALA A 107 -9.15 19.79 -2.94
N ALA A 108 -9.18 21.09 -2.65
CA ALA A 108 -8.17 22.05 -3.09
C ALA A 108 -6.78 21.72 -2.50
N VAL A 109 -6.70 21.43 -1.20
CA VAL A 109 -5.44 21.05 -0.54
C VAL A 109 -4.91 19.72 -1.06
N LEU A 110 -5.77 18.71 -1.29
CA LEU A 110 -5.38 17.43 -1.85
C LEU A 110 -4.87 17.54 -3.29
N ALA A 111 -5.51 18.37 -4.12
CA ALA A 111 -5.04 18.63 -5.49
C ALA A 111 -3.65 19.33 -5.49
N ALA A 112 -3.44 20.28 -4.58
CA ALA A 112 -2.16 20.92 -4.39
C ALA A 112 -1.08 19.92 -3.89
N LEU A 113 -1.44 19.05 -2.94
CA LEU A 113 -0.57 17.98 -2.44
C LEU A 113 -0.16 17.02 -3.56
N ALA A 114 -1.10 16.62 -4.42
CA ALA A 114 -0.83 15.76 -5.57
C ALA A 114 0.16 16.40 -6.56
N LYS A 115 0.00 17.71 -6.86
CA LYS A 115 0.94 18.45 -7.71
C LYS A 115 2.34 18.51 -7.11
N LEU A 116 2.43 18.80 -5.80
CA LEU A 116 3.71 18.82 -5.08
C LEU A 116 4.37 17.45 -5.11
N ALA A 117 3.63 16.40 -4.79
CA ALA A 117 4.14 15.02 -4.81
C ALA A 117 4.61 14.61 -6.21
N ARG A 118 3.87 14.97 -7.27
CA ARG A 118 4.27 14.71 -8.66
C ARG A 118 5.58 15.39 -9.04
N ALA A 119 5.75 16.64 -8.66
CA ALA A 119 6.99 17.38 -8.92
C ALA A 119 8.19 16.75 -8.19
N VAL A 120 8.00 16.41 -6.91
CA VAL A 120 9.03 15.73 -6.09
C VAL A 120 9.35 14.34 -6.65
N ALA A 121 8.35 13.55 -7.02
CA ALA A 121 8.55 12.22 -7.60
C ALA A 121 9.36 12.32 -8.92
N ALA A 122 9.02 13.28 -9.79
CA ALA A 122 9.71 13.47 -11.05
C ALA A 122 11.20 13.82 -10.85
N GLU A 123 11.52 14.69 -9.89
CA GLU A 123 12.89 15.04 -9.55
C GLU A 123 13.68 13.86 -8.98
N LEU A 124 13.06 13.11 -8.06
CA LEU A 124 13.68 11.92 -7.46
C LEU A 124 13.92 10.80 -8.49
N VAL A 125 12.96 10.57 -9.41
CA VAL A 125 13.13 9.59 -10.49
C VAL A 125 14.26 10.00 -11.42
N ALA A 126 14.40 11.30 -11.74
CA ALA A 126 15.54 11.81 -12.50
C ALA A 126 16.87 11.61 -11.74
N GLY A 127 16.83 11.54 -10.40
CA GLY A 127 17.95 11.22 -9.53
C GLY A 127 18.23 9.73 -9.36
N GLY A 128 17.40 8.83 -9.92
CA GLY A 128 17.59 7.37 -9.85
C GLY A 128 16.61 6.62 -9.00
N LEU A 129 15.62 7.28 -8.36
CA LEU A 129 14.58 6.63 -7.58
C LEU A 129 13.79 5.62 -8.42
N THR A 130 13.65 4.41 -7.91
CA THR A 130 12.78 3.38 -8.49
C THR A 130 11.45 3.33 -7.75
N ILE A 131 10.34 3.59 -8.45
CA ILE A 131 8.98 3.54 -7.88
C ILE A 131 8.36 2.18 -8.18
N VAL A 132 7.84 1.52 -7.13
CA VAL A 132 7.10 0.26 -7.20
C VAL A 132 5.64 0.52 -6.82
N GLY A 133 4.72 0.33 -7.75
CA GLY A 133 3.27 0.42 -7.52
C GLY A 133 2.65 -0.96 -7.29
N ILE A 134 1.79 -1.10 -6.27
CA ILE A 134 1.14 -2.38 -5.92
C ILE A 134 -0.36 -2.21 -5.85
N THR A 135 -1.11 -3.03 -6.62
CA THR A 135 -2.56 -3.11 -6.53
C THR A 135 -3.05 -4.55 -6.38
N GLY A 136 -4.31 -4.70 -6.00
CA GLY A 136 -4.98 -5.97 -5.77
C GLY A 136 -6.22 -5.79 -4.91
N SER A 137 -7.13 -6.74 -4.91
CA SER A 137 -8.30 -6.74 -4.04
C SER A 137 -7.91 -7.01 -2.58
N SER A 138 -6.94 -7.90 -2.36
CA SER A 138 -6.38 -8.24 -1.05
C SER A 138 -4.86 -8.37 -1.12
N GLY A 139 -4.18 -8.36 0.04
CA GLY A 139 -2.75 -8.60 0.13
C GLY A 139 -1.84 -7.39 -0.11
N LYS A 140 -2.33 -6.23 -0.58
CA LYS A 140 -1.51 -5.05 -0.91
C LYS A 140 -0.54 -4.65 0.20
N THR A 141 -1.03 -4.41 1.40
CA THR A 141 -0.22 -3.96 2.55
C THR A 141 0.83 -5.01 2.94
N SER A 142 0.44 -6.28 3.01
CA SER A 142 1.38 -7.37 3.30
C SER A 142 2.45 -7.49 2.20
N THR A 143 2.06 -7.37 0.93
CA THR A 143 3.02 -7.38 -0.19
C THR A 143 3.95 -6.17 -0.14
N LYS A 144 3.44 -4.97 0.16
CA LYS A 144 4.25 -3.76 0.35
C LYS A 144 5.30 -3.97 1.45
N ASP A 145 4.91 -4.55 2.59
CA ASP A 145 5.84 -4.83 3.69
C ASP A 145 6.93 -5.83 3.26
N LEU A 146 6.53 -6.88 2.53
CA LEU A 146 7.50 -7.86 1.99
C LEU A 146 8.39 -7.25 0.92
N VAL A 147 7.87 -6.42 0.00
CA VAL A 147 8.67 -5.70 -1.01
C VAL A 147 9.68 -4.78 -0.33
N ALA A 148 9.27 -4.03 0.68
CA ALA A 148 10.19 -3.19 1.44
C ALA A 148 11.31 -4.03 2.10
N ALA A 149 10.97 -5.18 2.67
CA ALA A 149 11.96 -6.07 3.31
C ALA A 149 12.97 -6.66 2.31
N VAL A 150 12.52 -7.06 1.11
CA VAL A 150 13.43 -7.66 0.11
C VAL A 150 14.25 -6.63 -0.66
N LEU A 151 13.83 -5.36 -0.69
CA LEU A 151 14.58 -4.26 -1.31
C LEU A 151 15.58 -3.62 -0.33
N ALA A 152 15.33 -3.67 0.99
CA ALA A 152 16.20 -3.07 2.01
C ALA A 152 17.69 -3.47 1.93
N PRO A 153 18.05 -4.71 1.54
CA PRO A 153 19.45 -5.07 1.31
C PRO A 153 20.08 -4.43 0.06
N LEU A 154 19.28 -3.81 -0.82
CA LEU A 154 19.73 -3.21 -2.07
C LEU A 154 19.89 -1.69 -1.99
N GLY A 155 19.22 -1.04 -1.02
CA GLY A 155 19.28 0.41 -0.86
C GLY A 155 18.26 0.93 0.14
N GLU A 156 18.16 2.26 0.22
CA GLU A 156 17.20 2.95 1.11
C GLU A 156 15.78 2.83 0.56
N VAL A 157 14.86 2.35 1.41
CA VAL A 157 13.47 2.07 1.03
C VAL A 157 12.51 2.95 1.80
N VAL A 158 11.65 3.67 1.09
CA VAL A 158 10.48 4.34 1.66
C VAL A 158 9.21 3.57 1.29
N ALA A 159 8.46 3.15 2.32
CA ALA A 159 7.16 2.52 2.20
C ALA A 159 6.21 3.12 3.25
N PRO A 160 4.88 3.22 2.98
CA PRO A 160 3.97 3.83 3.94
C PRO A 160 3.85 2.97 5.21
N PRO A 161 3.76 3.61 6.40
CA PRO A 161 3.42 2.90 7.62
C PRO A 161 1.93 2.51 7.58
N GLY A 162 1.63 1.23 7.42
CA GLY A 162 0.25 0.78 7.27
C GLY A 162 -0.27 0.92 5.83
N SER A 163 -1.53 1.30 5.65
CA SER A 163 -2.23 1.31 4.35
C SER A 163 -2.60 2.74 3.92
N PHE A 164 -1.60 3.54 3.56
CA PHE A 164 -1.76 4.88 2.98
C PHE A 164 -1.79 4.79 1.46
N ASN A 165 -2.95 4.49 0.88
CA ASN A 165 -3.10 4.05 -0.51
C ASN A 165 -4.16 4.82 -1.31
N ASN A 166 -4.64 5.95 -0.78
CA ASN A 166 -5.64 6.82 -1.38
C ASN A 166 -5.04 8.19 -1.74
N GLU A 167 -5.88 9.12 -2.16
CA GLU A 167 -5.56 10.46 -2.66
C GLU A 167 -4.88 11.38 -1.61
N LEU A 168 -4.93 11.04 -0.34
CA LEU A 168 -4.15 11.67 0.73
C LEU A 168 -2.87 10.87 1.02
N GLY A 169 -3.03 9.59 1.28
CA GLY A 169 -1.94 8.75 1.78
C GLY A 169 -0.85 8.48 0.76
N HIS A 170 -1.22 8.34 -0.51
CA HIS A 170 -0.27 8.10 -1.59
C HIS A 170 0.67 9.30 -1.82
N PRO A 171 0.21 10.54 -2.11
CA PRO A 171 1.09 11.68 -2.26
C PRO A 171 1.85 12.03 -0.97
N TRP A 172 1.23 11.86 0.20
CA TRP A 172 1.92 12.00 1.48
C TRP A 172 3.10 11.03 1.62
N THR A 173 2.95 9.77 1.15
CA THR A 173 4.04 8.79 1.14
C THR A 173 5.15 9.18 0.17
N VAL A 174 4.80 9.67 -1.01
CA VAL A 174 5.78 10.19 -1.99
C VAL A 174 6.66 11.27 -1.35
N LEU A 175 6.06 12.20 -0.61
CA LEU A 175 6.78 13.30 0.04
C LEU A 175 7.64 12.86 1.24
N ARG A 176 7.65 11.59 1.61
CA ARG A 176 8.60 11.02 2.59
C ARG A 176 9.93 10.61 1.95
N ALA A 177 9.96 10.40 0.64
CA ALA A 177 11.20 10.09 -0.08
C ALA A 177 12.14 11.30 -0.13
N THR A 178 13.43 11.03 -0.08
CA THR A 178 14.52 12.01 -0.13
C THR A 178 15.48 11.69 -1.28
N ALA A 179 16.50 12.50 -1.48
CA ALA A 179 17.54 12.24 -2.47
C ALA A 179 18.34 10.95 -2.21
N ASP A 180 18.33 10.46 -0.96
CA ASP A 180 19.02 9.22 -0.59
C ASP A 180 18.13 7.97 -0.75
N THR A 181 16.84 8.15 -1.13
CA THR A 181 15.90 7.03 -1.30
C THR A 181 16.12 6.35 -2.64
N ASP A 182 16.45 5.05 -2.62
CA ASP A 182 16.62 4.23 -3.82
C ASP A 182 15.29 3.64 -4.31
N TYR A 183 14.40 3.28 -3.38
CA TYR A 183 13.14 2.60 -3.66
C TYR A 183 11.97 3.25 -2.94
N LEU A 184 10.92 3.58 -3.69
CA LEU A 184 9.65 4.05 -3.15
C LEU A 184 8.55 3.03 -3.44
N VAL A 185 7.99 2.41 -2.40
CA VAL A 185 6.98 1.37 -2.52
C VAL A 185 5.61 1.93 -2.17
N LEU A 186 4.70 1.93 -3.15
CA LEU A 186 3.39 2.58 -3.06
C LEU A 186 2.25 1.59 -3.24
N GLU A 187 1.31 1.59 -2.31
CA GLU A 187 0.03 0.93 -2.51
C GLU A 187 -0.90 1.83 -3.34
N MET A 188 -1.60 1.24 -4.31
CA MET A 188 -2.60 1.92 -5.12
C MET A 188 -3.95 1.23 -4.96
N SER A 189 -4.88 1.90 -4.27
CA SER A 189 -6.24 1.42 -4.08
C SER A 189 -7.22 2.18 -4.98
N ALA A 190 -8.38 1.57 -5.22
CA ALA A 190 -9.46 2.21 -5.95
C ALA A 190 -10.81 1.88 -5.34
N ARG A 191 -11.72 2.83 -5.38
CA ARG A 191 -13.16 2.68 -5.16
C ARG A 191 -13.93 2.92 -6.46
N HIS A 192 -13.32 3.66 -7.41
CA HIS A 192 -13.91 4.00 -8.70
C HIS A 192 -12.89 3.80 -9.83
N PRO A 193 -13.35 3.58 -11.07
CA PRO A 193 -12.48 3.65 -12.25
C PRO A 193 -11.74 4.99 -12.33
N GLY A 194 -10.48 4.97 -12.79
CA GLY A 194 -9.60 6.13 -12.87
C GLY A 194 -8.78 6.40 -11.61
N ASN A 195 -9.12 5.82 -10.44
CA ASN A 195 -8.37 6.09 -9.21
C ASN A 195 -6.91 5.62 -9.30
N ILE A 196 -6.66 4.42 -9.83
CA ILE A 196 -5.28 3.89 -9.92
C ILE A 196 -4.49 4.68 -10.96
N ALA A 197 -5.10 5.04 -12.09
CA ALA A 197 -4.47 5.89 -13.10
C ALA A 197 -4.06 7.24 -12.50
N ALA A 198 -4.95 7.90 -11.75
CA ALA A 198 -4.65 9.18 -11.09
C ALA A 198 -3.50 9.06 -10.07
N LEU A 199 -3.44 7.99 -9.28
CA LEU A 199 -2.32 7.74 -8.37
C LEU A 199 -1.01 7.48 -9.13
N ALA A 200 -1.07 6.72 -10.23
CA ALA A 200 0.08 6.46 -11.08
C ALA A 200 0.58 7.72 -11.81
N GLU A 201 -0.28 8.69 -12.11
CA GLU A 201 0.13 9.99 -12.65
C GLU A 201 0.90 10.85 -11.63
N ILE A 202 0.62 10.71 -10.33
CA ILE A 202 1.36 11.40 -9.27
C ILE A 202 2.78 10.82 -9.17
N ALA A 203 2.90 9.50 -9.17
CA ALA A 203 4.17 8.80 -9.02
C ALA A 203 4.22 7.60 -10.00
N PRO A 204 4.62 7.85 -11.27
CA PRO A 204 4.64 6.82 -12.30
C PRO A 204 5.54 5.65 -11.92
N PRO A 205 5.00 4.41 -11.78
CA PRO A 205 5.79 3.28 -11.33
C PRO A 205 6.67 2.72 -12.45
N ALA A 206 7.94 2.47 -12.15
CA ALA A 206 8.83 1.68 -13.01
C ALA A 206 8.52 0.17 -12.90
N VAL A 207 8.00 -0.25 -11.74
CA VAL A 207 7.56 -1.63 -11.51
C VAL A 207 6.12 -1.62 -11.02
N GLY A 208 5.22 -2.27 -11.76
CA GLY A 208 3.81 -2.45 -11.38
C GLY A 208 3.53 -3.88 -10.92
N VAL A 209 2.83 -4.06 -9.80
CA VAL A 209 2.50 -5.37 -9.25
C VAL A 209 1.00 -5.55 -9.12
N VAL A 210 0.42 -6.58 -9.74
CA VAL A 210 -0.99 -6.92 -9.60
C VAL A 210 -1.15 -8.27 -8.92
N LEU A 211 -1.81 -8.27 -7.76
CA LEU A 211 -1.90 -9.43 -6.88
C LEU A 211 -3.09 -10.35 -7.23
N ASN A 212 -4.28 -9.78 -7.30
CA ASN A 212 -5.52 -10.53 -7.51
C ASN A 212 -6.70 -9.61 -7.82
N VAL A 213 -7.76 -10.20 -8.41
CA VAL A 213 -9.07 -9.59 -8.63
C VAL A 213 -10.12 -10.39 -7.88
N GLY A 214 -10.34 -10.05 -6.62
CA GLY A 214 -11.37 -10.65 -5.76
C GLY A 214 -12.68 -9.86 -5.77
N THR A 215 -13.47 -10.06 -4.72
CA THR A 215 -14.80 -9.44 -4.52
C THR A 215 -14.78 -8.24 -3.58
N ALA A 216 -13.61 -7.79 -3.13
CA ALA A 216 -13.50 -6.59 -2.30
C ALA A 216 -14.05 -5.37 -3.05
N HIS A 217 -14.88 -4.57 -2.36
CA HIS A 217 -15.56 -3.38 -2.93
C HIS A 217 -16.55 -3.68 -4.07
N LEU A 218 -17.06 -4.92 -4.18
CA LEU A 218 -18.01 -5.29 -5.23
C LEU A 218 -19.26 -4.39 -5.22
N GLY A 219 -19.72 -3.95 -4.05
CA GLY A 219 -20.86 -3.03 -3.94
C GLY A 219 -20.62 -1.65 -4.55
N GLU A 220 -19.37 -1.18 -4.56
CA GLU A 220 -18.97 0.12 -5.13
C GLU A 220 -18.74 0.00 -6.64
N PHE A 221 -18.12 -1.09 -7.10
CA PHE A 221 -17.83 -1.32 -8.52
C PHE A 221 -18.96 -1.95 -9.33
N GLY A 222 -19.92 -2.58 -8.68
CA GLY A 222 -21.04 -3.27 -9.33
C GLY A 222 -20.70 -4.63 -9.94
N SER A 223 -19.49 -4.86 -10.45
CA SER A 223 -19.08 -6.14 -11.04
C SER A 223 -17.58 -6.45 -10.85
N ARG A 224 -17.22 -7.74 -10.97
CA ARG A 224 -15.81 -8.18 -10.93
C ARG A 224 -15.02 -7.69 -12.15
N GLU A 225 -15.68 -7.57 -13.29
CA GLU A 225 -15.09 -7.03 -14.52
C GLU A 225 -14.73 -5.54 -14.37
N ALA A 226 -15.57 -4.76 -13.66
CA ALA A 226 -15.26 -3.37 -13.34
C ALA A 226 -14.04 -3.26 -12.41
N ILE A 227 -13.94 -4.14 -11.40
CA ILE A 227 -12.77 -4.24 -10.53
C ILE A 227 -11.52 -4.59 -11.36
N ALA A 228 -11.64 -5.55 -12.28
CA ALA A 228 -10.53 -5.97 -13.15
C ALA A 228 -10.04 -4.82 -14.03
N ARG A 229 -10.98 -4.11 -14.72
CA ARG A 229 -10.64 -2.95 -15.54
C ARG A 229 -9.93 -1.85 -14.74
N THR A 230 -10.41 -1.54 -13.54
CA THR A 230 -9.77 -0.54 -12.70
C THR A 230 -8.38 -0.97 -12.25
N LYS A 231 -8.18 -2.25 -11.91
CA LYS A 231 -6.84 -2.73 -11.53
C LYS A 231 -5.88 -2.80 -12.72
N SER A 232 -6.38 -2.98 -13.94
CA SER A 232 -5.57 -2.96 -15.15
C SER A 232 -5.02 -1.56 -15.49
N GLU A 233 -5.52 -0.51 -14.84
CA GLU A 233 -4.95 0.84 -14.94
C GLU A 233 -3.48 0.87 -14.50
N LEU A 234 -3.07 0.05 -13.51
CA LEU A 234 -1.67 -0.01 -13.08
C LEU A 234 -0.75 -0.61 -14.16
N PRO A 235 -0.99 -1.80 -14.74
CA PRO A 235 -0.21 -2.31 -15.86
C PRO A 235 -0.14 -1.37 -17.06
N GLN A 236 -1.23 -0.64 -17.34
CA GLN A 236 -1.28 0.35 -18.42
C GLN A 236 -0.43 1.59 -18.14
N ALA A 237 -0.29 1.97 -16.88
CA ALA A 237 0.49 3.15 -16.47
C ALA A 237 2.01 2.88 -16.43
N VAL A 238 2.45 1.61 -16.39
CA VAL A 238 3.87 1.28 -16.41
C VAL A 238 4.44 1.51 -17.81
N PRO A 239 5.52 2.29 -17.97
CA PRO A 239 6.11 2.57 -19.28
C PRO A 239 6.69 1.31 -19.93
N ALA A 240 6.86 1.32 -21.25
CA ALA A 240 7.42 0.18 -22.00
C ALA A 240 8.84 -0.23 -21.54
N SER A 241 9.58 0.69 -20.92
CA SER A 241 10.88 0.42 -20.31
C SER A 241 10.79 -0.23 -18.92
N GLY A 242 9.58 -0.27 -18.34
CA GLY A 242 9.33 -0.81 -17.01
C GLY A 242 9.00 -2.30 -17.00
N VAL A 243 8.55 -2.77 -15.85
CA VAL A 243 8.21 -4.17 -15.60
C VAL A 243 6.85 -4.29 -14.92
N VAL A 244 6.03 -5.24 -15.36
CA VAL A 244 4.76 -5.58 -14.71
C VAL A 244 4.84 -7.00 -14.15
N VAL A 245 4.71 -7.12 -12.85
CA VAL A 245 4.63 -8.41 -12.14
C VAL A 245 3.16 -8.81 -12.00
N LEU A 246 2.79 -9.92 -12.61
CA LEU A 246 1.42 -10.45 -12.60
C LEU A 246 1.37 -11.78 -11.84
N ASN A 247 0.53 -11.87 -10.83
CA ASN A 247 0.21 -13.15 -10.19
C ASN A 247 -0.78 -13.93 -11.08
N VAL A 248 -0.25 -14.83 -11.90
CA VAL A 248 -1.01 -15.57 -12.91
C VAL A 248 -1.78 -16.77 -12.34
N ASP A 249 -1.76 -16.99 -11.03
CA ASP A 249 -2.70 -17.89 -10.34
C ASP A 249 -4.16 -17.35 -10.42
N ASP A 250 -4.32 -16.04 -10.65
CA ASP A 250 -5.62 -15.42 -10.99
C ASP A 250 -5.70 -15.20 -12.50
N PRO A 251 -6.57 -15.93 -13.22
CA PRO A 251 -6.72 -15.79 -14.68
C PRO A 251 -7.08 -14.37 -15.11
N THR A 252 -7.81 -13.62 -14.27
CA THR A 252 -8.15 -12.22 -14.56
C THR A 252 -6.92 -11.32 -14.53
N VAL A 253 -5.99 -11.60 -13.62
CA VAL A 253 -4.70 -10.90 -13.57
C VAL A 253 -3.80 -11.33 -14.73
N ALA A 254 -3.77 -12.63 -15.04
CA ALA A 254 -3.00 -13.15 -16.18
C ALA A 254 -3.35 -12.46 -17.50
N ALA A 255 -4.66 -12.21 -17.75
CA ALA A 255 -5.15 -11.51 -18.93
C ALA A 255 -4.68 -10.06 -19.03
N MET A 256 -4.22 -9.44 -17.93
CA MET A 256 -3.69 -8.08 -17.96
C MET A 256 -2.35 -7.95 -18.69
N ALA A 257 -1.71 -9.07 -19.03
CA ALA A 257 -0.54 -9.08 -19.91
C ALA A 257 -0.82 -8.48 -21.30
N GLU A 258 -2.08 -8.48 -21.75
CA GLU A 258 -2.48 -7.99 -23.06
C GLU A 258 -2.66 -6.47 -23.12
N VAL A 259 -2.76 -5.80 -21.96
CA VAL A 259 -3.05 -4.35 -21.87
C VAL A 259 -1.86 -3.51 -21.45
N THR A 260 -0.69 -4.11 -21.23
CA THR A 260 0.54 -3.41 -20.90
C THR A 260 1.53 -3.40 -22.05
N ALA A 261 2.27 -2.29 -22.20
CA ALA A 261 3.42 -2.21 -23.11
C ALA A 261 4.74 -2.63 -22.41
N ALA A 262 4.72 -2.75 -21.08
CA ALA A 262 5.88 -3.12 -20.29
C ALA A 262 6.16 -4.63 -20.37
N ARG A 263 7.38 -5.03 -20.04
CA ARG A 263 7.76 -6.42 -19.92
C ARG A 263 7.00 -7.09 -18.76
N VAL A 264 6.40 -8.25 -19.01
CA VAL A 264 5.64 -8.99 -18.01
C VAL A 264 6.52 -10.04 -17.35
N VAL A 265 6.48 -10.07 -16.01
CA VAL A 265 7.04 -11.14 -15.15
C VAL A 265 5.87 -11.91 -14.55
N ARG A 266 5.76 -13.19 -14.90
CA ARG A 266 4.70 -14.08 -14.43
C ARG A 266 5.10 -14.76 -13.13
N VAL A 267 4.25 -14.59 -12.13
CA VAL A 267 4.45 -15.16 -10.80
C VAL A 267 3.34 -16.16 -10.51
N SER A 268 3.68 -17.36 -10.04
CA SER A 268 2.70 -18.40 -9.72
C SER A 268 3.19 -19.36 -8.63
N ARG A 269 2.27 -20.06 -8.03
CA ARG A 269 2.56 -21.22 -7.16
C ARG A 269 2.96 -22.48 -7.95
N ALA A 270 2.91 -22.44 -9.28
CA ALA A 270 3.26 -23.52 -10.17
C ALA A 270 4.27 -23.07 -11.23
N GLU A 271 5.13 -23.98 -11.69
CA GLU A 271 6.10 -23.72 -12.76
C GLU A 271 5.42 -23.41 -14.10
N HIS A 272 4.29 -24.06 -14.36
CA HIS A 272 3.50 -23.87 -15.58
C HIS A 272 2.04 -23.65 -15.21
N THR A 273 1.43 -22.70 -15.89
CA THR A 273 0.01 -22.35 -15.77
C THR A 273 -0.65 -22.34 -17.16
N GLU A 274 -1.96 -22.15 -17.23
CA GLU A 274 -2.65 -21.94 -18.51
C GLU A 274 -2.15 -20.69 -19.25
N ALA A 275 -1.62 -19.70 -18.51
CA ALA A 275 -0.98 -18.51 -19.08
C ALA A 275 0.45 -18.72 -19.58
N GLY A 276 0.95 -19.97 -19.52
CA GLY A 276 2.31 -20.34 -19.93
C GLY A 276 3.28 -20.56 -18.75
N PRO A 277 4.58 -20.61 -19.02
CA PRO A 277 5.60 -20.83 -18.00
C PRO A 277 5.70 -19.62 -17.08
N SER A 278 5.92 -19.88 -15.79
CA SER A 278 6.19 -18.86 -14.79
C SER A 278 7.66 -18.45 -14.79
N ASP A 279 7.92 -17.17 -14.53
CA ASP A 279 9.27 -16.64 -14.39
C ASP A 279 9.77 -16.81 -12.95
N VAL A 280 8.86 -16.62 -11.97
CA VAL A 280 9.11 -16.84 -10.54
C VAL A 280 8.00 -17.72 -9.96
N TRP A 281 8.37 -18.83 -9.31
CA TRP A 281 7.36 -19.74 -8.75
C TRP A 281 7.81 -20.42 -7.45
N ALA A 282 6.84 -21.01 -6.74
CA ALA A 282 7.08 -21.80 -5.54
C ALA A 282 7.08 -23.31 -5.86
N GLY A 283 7.99 -24.05 -5.24
CA GLY A 283 7.87 -25.50 -5.10
C GLY A 283 6.78 -25.87 -4.07
N PRO A 284 6.70 -27.15 -3.70
CA PRO A 284 5.74 -27.62 -2.71
C PRO A 284 5.79 -26.78 -1.43
N VAL A 285 4.64 -26.29 -1.00
CA VAL A 285 4.49 -25.45 0.19
C VAL A 285 4.21 -26.33 1.40
N SER A 286 4.91 -26.08 2.50
CA SER A 286 4.63 -26.63 3.83
C SER A 286 4.37 -25.50 4.82
N LEU A 287 3.51 -25.72 5.80
CA LEU A 287 3.25 -24.75 6.87
C LEU A 287 3.82 -25.28 8.19
N ASP A 288 4.43 -24.39 8.97
CA ASP A 288 4.85 -24.69 10.33
C ASP A 288 3.67 -24.61 11.35
N GLU A 289 3.95 -24.76 12.64
CA GLU A 289 2.93 -24.74 13.69
C GLU A 289 2.20 -23.39 13.81
N LEU A 290 2.81 -22.29 13.37
CA LEU A 290 2.22 -20.94 13.33
C LEU A 290 1.64 -20.59 11.94
N ALA A 291 1.43 -21.61 11.09
CA ALA A 291 0.97 -21.45 9.71
C ALA A 291 1.91 -20.56 8.85
N ARG A 292 3.20 -20.51 9.14
CA ARG A 292 4.19 -19.80 8.30
C ARG A 292 4.63 -20.70 7.16
N PRO A 293 4.53 -20.22 5.88
CA PRO A 293 4.88 -21.02 4.73
C PRO A 293 6.39 -21.25 4.58
N GLY A 294 6.75 -22.49 4.26
CA GLY A 294 8.09 -22.86 3.78
C GLY A 294 7.99 -23.49 2.40
N PHE A 295 8.80 -23.03 1.46
CA PHE A 295 8.84 -23.52 0.08
C PHE A 295 10.21 -23.32 -0.56
N THR A 296 10.42 -23.86 -1.76
CA THR A 296 11.58 -23.51 -2.60
C THR A 296 11.13 -22.44 -3.59
N LEU A 297 11.79 -21.29 -3.56
CA LEU A 297 11.63 -20.21 -4.52
C LEU A 297 12.46 -20.57 -5.77
N TYR A 298 11.85 -20.53 -6.94
CA TYR A 298 12.49 -20.71 -8.23
C TYR A 298 12.42 -19.43 -9.03
N HIS A 299 13.47 -19.15 -9.78
CA HIS A 299 13.58 -18.03 -10.71
C HIS A 299 14.16 -18.48 -12.03
N ARG A 300 13.40 -18.32 -13.11
CA ARG A 300 13.82 -18.58 -14.49
C ARG A 300 14.52 -17.33 -15.06
N HIS A 301 15.71 -17.51 -15.56
CA HIS A 301 16.46 -16.44 -16.22
C HIS A 301 17.20 -17.01 -17.45
N ALA A 302 17.84 -16.16 -18.26
CA ALA A 302 18.50 -16.57 -19.51
C ALA A 302 19.58 -17.66 -19.31
N GLY A 303 20.18 -17.76 -18.12
CA GLY A 303 21.19 -18.77 -17.79
C GLY A 303 20.62 -20.05 -17.17
N GLY A 304 19.29 -20.26 -17.15
CA GLY A 304 18.64 -21.42 -16.54
C GLY A 304 17.74 -21.06 -15.36
N THR A 305 17.53 -21.99 -14.46
CA THR A 305 16.71 -21.79 -13.25
C THR A 305 17.59 -21.74 -12.00
N ARG A 306 17.45 -20.69 -11.19
CA ARG A 306 18.02 -20.60 -9.85
C ARG A 306 16.97 -20.90 -8.80
N GLN A 307 17.41 -21.34 -7.63
CA GLN A 307 16.50 -21.68 -6.54
C GLN A 307 17.11 -21.40 -5.18
N ALA A 308 16.25 -21.07 -4.20
CA ALA A 308 16.64 -21.00 -2.79
C ALA A 308 15.49 -21.45 -1.89
N ARG A 309 15.81 -22.00 -0.71
CA ARG A 309 14.80 -22.35 0.30
C ARG A 309 14.34 -21.10 1.04
N VAL A 310 13.04 -20.94 1.12
CA VAL A 310 12.39 -19.84 1.84
C VAL A 310 11.57 -20.41 3.00
N GLN A 311 11.68 -19.80 4.18
CA GLN A 311 10.77 -19.95 5.29
C GLN A 311 10.25 -18.56 5.62
N LEU A 312 8.98 -18.29 5.38
CA LEU A 312 8.41 -16.95 5.65
C LEU A 312 8.34 -16.66 7.15
N GLY A 313 8.61 -15.41 7.53
CA GLY A 313 8.39 -14.92 8.89
C GLY A 313 6.93 -14.54 9.18
N VAL A 314 6.07 -14.48 8.16
CA VAL A 314 4.64 -14.12 8.23
C VAL A 314 3.74 -15.35 8.10
N SER A 315 2.57 -15.33 8.77
CA SER A 315 1.64 -16.45 8.83
C SER A 315 0.56 -16.39 7.75
N GLY A 316 0.11 -17.54 7.29
CA GLY A 316 -0.96 -17.73 6.32
C GLY A 316 -0.49 -18.20 4.95
N ASP A 317 -1.13 -19.24 4.42
CA ASP A 317 -0.80 -19.86 3.13
C ASP A 317 -0.89 -18.85 1.96
N HIS A 318 -1.80 -17.89 2.04
CA HIS A 318 -1.94 -16.81 1.05
C HIS A 318 -0.72 -15.90 0.92
N GLN A 319 0.15 -15.88 1.94
CA GLN A 319 1.41 -15.09 1.89
C GLN A 319 2.42 -15.63 0.87
N VAL A 320 2.25 -16.86 0.40
CA VAL A 320 3.12 -17.40 -0.67
C VAL A 320 3.02 -16.55 -1.93
N GLY A 321 1.81 -16.26 -2.41
CA GLY A 321 1.63 -15.39 -3.60
C GLY A 321 2.18 -13.98 -3.38
N ASN A 322 1.95 -13.39 -2.19
CA ASN A 322 2.49 -12.09 -1.83
C ASN A 322 4.03 -12.09 -1.84
N ALA A 323 4.64 -13.13 -1.26
CA ALA A 323 6.09 -13.29 -1.20
C ALA A 323 6.72 -13.52 -2.59
N LEU A 324 6.04 -14.27 -3.47
CA LEU A 324 6.49 -14.47 -4.85
C LEU A 324 6.47 -13.16 -5.64
N CYS A 325 5.43 -12.34 -5.48
CA CYS A 325 5.37 -11.01 -6.09
C CYS A 325 6.49 -10.11 -5.57
N ALA A 326 6.73 -10.10 -4.25
CA ALA A 326 7.84 -9.35 -3.65
C ALA A 326 9.20 -9.86 -4.15
N ALA A 327 9.38 -11.18 -4.24
CA ALA A 327 10.57 -11.78 -4.79
C ALA A 327 10.84 -11.34 -6.23
N ALA A 328 9.82 -11.34 -7.08
CA ALA A 328 9.94 -10.90 -8.46
C ALA A 328 10.41 -9.44 -8.55
N VAL A 329 9.86 -8.53 -7.73
CA VAL A 329 10.30 -7.13 -7.67
C VAL A 329 11.79 -7.03 -7.33
N ALA A 330 12.25 -7.72 -6.28
CA ALA A 330 13.65 -7.63 -5.86
C ALA A 330 14.61 -8.25 -6.89
N LEU A 331 14.23 -9.37 -7.53
CA LEU A 331 15.02 -10.00 -8.61
C LEU A 331 15.15 -9.06 -9.81
N GLU A 332 14.11 -8.34 -10.16
CA GLU A 332 14.14 -7.31 -11.21
C GLU A 332 14.99 -6.08 -10.83
N CYS A 333 15.10 -5.78 -9.53
CA CYS A 333 15.99 -4.76 -8.98
C CYS A 333 17.43 -5.26 -8.75
N GLY A 334 17.78 -6.48 -9.19
CA GLY A 334 19.13 -7.01 -9.17
C GLY A 334 19.51 -7.86 -7.95
N ALA A 335 18.56 -8.21 -7.07
CA ALA A 335 18.81 -9.14 -5.97
C ALA A 335 19.10 -10.56 -6.49
N THR A 336 19.88 -11.30 -5.72
CA THR A 336 20.02 -12.75 -5.96
C THR A 336 18.87 -13.51 -5.27
N VAL A 337 18.62 -14.75 -5.71
CA VAL A 337 17.56 -15.60 -5.11
C VAL A 337 17.85 -15.86 -3.63
N GLU A 338 19.13 -15.97 -3.26
CA GLU A 338 19.59 -16.19 -1.88
C GLU A 338 19.35 -14.95 -1.01
N GLN A 339 19.62 -13.74 -1.53
CA GLN A 339 19.31 -12.48 -0.83
C GLN A 339 17.81 -12.34 -0.58
N VAL A 340 17.00 -12.62 -1.61
CA VAL A 340 15.54 -12.60 -1.49
C VAL A 340 15.06 -13.60 -0.44
N ALA A 341 15.56 -14.84 -0.47
CA ALA A 341 15.17 -15.87 0.49
C ALA A 341 15.52 -15.47 1.94
N ALA A 342 16.72 -14.92 2.15
CA ALA A 342 17.16 -14.45 3.46
C ALA A 342 16.30 -13.27 3.97
N ALA A 343 15.99 -12.30 3.11
CA ALA A 343 15.17 -11.14 3.46
C ALA A 343 13.73 -11.55 3.79
N LEU A 344 13.11 -12.45 3.01
CA LEU A 344 11.77 -12.98 3.28
C LEU A 344 11.70 -13.77 4.59
N ALA A 345 12.76 -14.50 4.94
CA ALA A 345 12.82 -15.23 6.20
C ALA A 345 12.92 -14.29 7.42
N GLY A 346 13.62 -13.16 7.27
CA GLY A 346 13.72 -12.12 8.30
C GLY A 346 12.51 -11.20 8.40
N ALA A 347 11.63 -11.18 7.37
CA ALA A 347 10.48 -10.31 7.32
C ALA A 347 9.37 -10.79 8.27
N GLY A 348 9.14 -10.04 9.34
CA GLY A 348 8.00 -10.22 10.25
C GLY A 348 6.80 -9.35 9.86
N PRO A 349 5.69 -9.42 10.63
CA PRO A 349 4.53 -8.56 10.45
C PRO A 349 4.88 -7.11 10.85
N VAL A 350 4.96 -6.20 9.88
CA VAL A 350 5.30 -4.77 10.09
C VAL A 350 4.02 -3.95 10.30
N SER A 351 3.07 -4.06 9.39
CA SER A 351 1.78 -3.36 9.50
C SER A 351 0.88 -4.03 10.53
N ARG A 352 0.37 -3.23 11.47
CA ARG A 352 -0.48 -3.72 12.57
C ARG A 352 -1.79 -4.33 12.05
N HIS A 353 -2.31 -5.28 12.81
CA HIS A 353 -3.59 -5.94 12.53
C HIS A 353 -3.65 -6.64 11.15
N ARG A 354 -2.50 -7.22 10.71
CA ARG A 354 -2.35 -7.97 9.47
C ARG A 354 -1.78 -9.35 9.77
N MET A 355 -2.66 -10.32 10.06
CA MET A 355 -2.28 -11.72 10.37
C MET A 355 -1.14 -11.82 11.42
N GLN A 356 -1.15 -10.94 12.42
CA GLN A 356 -0.19 -11.00 13.52
C GLN A 356 -0.52 -12.16 14.43
N VAL A 357 0.34 -13.16 14.44
CA VAL A 357 0.19 -14.34 15.30
C VAL A 357 1.12 -14.20 16.51
N SER A 358 0.55 -14.28 17.70
CA SER A 358 1.29 -14.22 18.95
C SER A 358 0.77 -15.27 19.92
N THR A 359 1.65 -15.85 20.73
CA THR A 359 1.29 -16.79 21.79
C THR A 359 1.54 -16.14 23.14
N ARG A 360 0.50 -16.05 23.97
CA ARG A 360 0.58 -15.51 25.32
C ARG A 360 1.27 -16.51 26.26
N GLY A 361 1.73 -16.02 27.41
CA GLY A 361 2.40 -16.86 28.42
C GLY A 361 1.52 -17.97 29.00
N ASP A 362 0.19 -17.84 28.89
CA ASP A 362 -0.77 -18.87 29.27
C ASP A 362 -1.04 -19.92 28.16
N GLY A 363 -0.29 -19.86 27.04
CA GLY A 363 -0.40 -20.79 25.92
C GLY A 363 -1.52 -20.47 24.92
N VAL A 364 -2.27 -19.38 25.12
CA VAL A 364 -3.29 -18.93 24.16
C VAL A 364 -2.63 -18.26 22.95
N THR A 365 -2.92 -18.78 21.77
CA THR A 365 -2.49 -18.15 20.50
C THR A 365 -3.56 -17.20 19.99
N VAL A 366 -3.18 -15.98 19.70
CA VAL A 366 -4.02 -14.91 19.17
C VAL A 366 -3.60 -14.62 17.74
N ILE A 367 -4.56 -14.57 16.82
CA ILE A 367 -4.38 -14.10 15.44
C ILE A 367 -5.08 -12.75 15.33
N ASP A 368 -4.30 -11.68 15.17
CA ASP A 368 -4.82 -10.34 14.98
C ASP A 368 -4.79 -9.97 13.49
N ASP A 369 -5.95 -9.96 12.85
CA ASP A 369 -6.18 -9.55 11.47
C ASP A 369 -7.35 -8.55 11.40
N ALA A 370 -7.40 -7.64 12.36
CA ALA A 370 -8.53 -6.77 12.62
C ALA A 370 -8.57 -5.48 11.78
N TYR A 371 -7.61 -5.24 10.91
CA TYR A 371 -7.54 -4.01 10.12
C TYR A 371 -8.73 -3.85 9.17
N ASN A 372 -9.07 -4.90 8.44
CA ASN A 372 -10.19 -4.92 7.50
C ASN A 372 -10.75 -6.34 7.37
N ALA A 373 -12.01 -6.46 6.94
CA ALA A 373 -12.65 -7.72 6.72
C ALA A 373 -13.31 -7.76 5.32
N ASN A 374 -12.93 -8.74 4.53
CA ASN A 374 -13.62 -9.14 3.31
C ASN A 374 -13.68 -10.68 3.25
N PRO A 375 -14.51 -11.28 2.39
CA PRO A 375 -14.67 -12.74 2.36
C PRO A 375 -13.36 -13.50 2.19
N ASP A 376 -12.43 -12.98 1.39
CA ASP A 376 -11.16 -13.66 1.08
C ASP A 376 -10.20 -13.58 2.27
N SER A 377 -10.07 -12.42 2.92
CA SER A 377 -9.21 -12.24 4.10
C SER A 377 -9.73 -13.04 5.30
N ILE A 378 -11.04 -13.05 5.53
CA ILE A 378 -11.66 -13.86 6.60
C ILE A 378 -11.41 -15.35 6.37
N ARG A 379 -11.58 -15.83 5.12
CA ARG A 379 -11.29 -17.23 4.78
C ARG A 379 -9.84 -17.58 5.07
N ALA A 380 -8.88 -16.75 4.69
CA ALA A 380 -7.47 -16.94 4.94
C ALA A 380 -7.15 -16.98 6.45
N GLY A 381 -7.73 -16.07 7.23
CA GLY A 381 -7.60 -16.04 8.68
C GLY A 381 -8.18 -17.28 9.36
N LEU A 382 -9.36 -17.75 8.93
CA LEU A 382 -9.99 -18.98 9.43
C LEU A 382 -9.17 -20.23 9.08
N GLN A 383 -8.60 -20.31 7.89
CA GLN A 383 -7.71 -21.40 7.49
C GLN A 383 -6.46 -21.47 8.38
N ALA A 384 -5.82 -20.31 8.62
CA ALA A 384 -4.67 -20.24 9.52
C ALA A 384 -5.05 -20.61 10.95
N LEU A 385 -6.19 -20.14 11.47
CA LEU A 385 -6.72 -20.50 12.78
C LEU A 385 -6.93 -22.02 12.91
N ALA A 386 -7.60 -22.62 11.91
CA ALA A 386 -7.85 -24.07 11.89
C ALA A 386 -6.55 -24.88 11.85
N TRP A 387 -5.54 -24.42 11.11
CA TRP A 387 -4.22 -25.05 11.06
C TRP A 387 -3.50 -24.99 12.40
N ILE A 388 -3.41 -23.82 13.00
CA ILE A 388 -2.74 -23.60 14.30
C ILE A 388 -3.45 -24.39 15.43
N ALA A 389 -4.79 -24.39 15.44
CA ALA A 389 -5.58 -25.13 16.43
C ALA A 389 -5.34 -26.65 16.37
N ARG A 390 -4.97 -27.19 15.20
CA ARG A 390 -4.60 -28.60 15.01
C ARG A 390 -3.13 -28.88 15.35
N GLY A 391 -2.37 -27.89 15.82
CA GLY A 391 -0.95 -28.01 16.14
C GLY A 391 -0.09 -28.25 14.92
N GLY A 392 -0.43 -27.63 13.78
CA GLY A 392 0.35 -27.68 12.55
C GLY A 392 0.35 -29.04 11.85
N ARG A 393 -0.61 -29.92 12.11
CA ARG A 393 -0.71 -31.26 11.53
C ARG A 393 -2.08 -31.53 10.94
N ASN A 394 -2.16 -32.38 9.92
CA ASN A 394 -3.41 -32.94 9.39
C ASN A 394 -4.06 -33.95 10.40
N ARG A 395 -4.20 -33.55 11.65
CA ARG A 395 -4.80 -34.34 12.72
C ARG A 395 -6.10 -33.71 13.18
N ALA A 396 -6.96 -34.54 13.81
CA ALA A 396 -8.13 -34.05 14.55
C ALA A 396 -7.72 -33.01 15.59
N PRO A 397 -8.53 -31.96 15.84
CA PRO A 397 -8.26 -30.97 16.86
C PRO A 397 -7.90 -31.58 18.19
N ARG A 398 -6.94 -31.02 18.91
CA ARG A 398 -6.67 -31.44 20.28
C ARG A 398 -7.94 -31.27 21.15
N PRO A 399 -8.29 -32.22 22.02
CA PRO A 399 -9.37 -31.99 22.96
C PRO A 399 -9.14 -30.68 23.73
N GLY A 400 -10.12 -29.78 23.71
CA GLY A 400 -10.04 -28.47 24.36
C GLY A 400 -9.48 -27.32 23.50
N ALA A 401 -8.99 -27.55 22.26
CA ALA A 401 -8.64 -26.48 21.32
C ALA A 401 -9.93 -25.91 20.72
N ALA A 402 -10.44 -24.81 21.29
CA ALA A 402 -11.56 -24.05 20.75
C ALA A 402 -11.05 -22.71 20.17
N GLY A 403 -11.26 -22.49 18.90
CA GLY A 403 -11.05 -21.18 18.28
C GLY A 403 -12.32 -20.34 18.32
N ARG A 404 -12.21 -19.08 18.71
CA ARG A 404 -13.30 -18.08 18.56
C ARG A 404 -12.84 -17.04 17.56
N CYS A 405 -13.62 -16.82 16.50
CA CYS A 405 -13.38 -15.76 15.53
C CYS A 405 -14.35 -14.61 15.81
N TRP A 406 -13.83 -13.38 15.88
CA TRP A 406 -14.61 -12.15 15.98
C TRP A 406 -14.29 -11.32 14.76
N ALA A 407 -15.29 -11.04 13.93
CA ALA A 407 -15.14 -10.13 12.80
C ALA A 407 -16.18 -9.01 12.89
N ARG A 408 -15.75 -7.77 12.67
CA ARG A 408 -16.64 -6.63 12.47
C ARG A 408 -16.45 -6.13 11.04
N TRP A 409 -17.53 -6.04 10.28
CA TRP A 409 -17.54 -5.53 8.92
C TRP A 409 -17.74 -4.01 8.98
N PRO A 410 -16.77 -3.16 8.62
CA PRO A 410 -16.91 -1.71 8.74
C PRO A 410 -17.86 -1.09 7.72
N ASN A 411 -18.12 -1.73 6.58
CA ASN A 411 -18.79 -1.14 5.42
C ASN A 411 -20.22 -1.63 5.15
N SER A 412 -20.96 -2.13 6.15
CA SER A 412 -22.39 -2.34 6.00
C SER A 412 -23.15 -1.09 6.47
N ALA A 413 -23.31 -0.12 5.59
CA ALA A 413 -24.04 1.12 5.85
C ALA A 413 -25.57 0.94 6.01
N THR A 414 -26.07 -0.29 6.01
CA THR A 414 -27.49 -0.59 6.22
C THR A 414 -27.67 -1.96 6.87
N THR A 415 -27.36 -2.07 8.11
CA THR A 415 -28.06 -2.84 9.13
C THR A 415 -27.21 -2.86 10.40
N ARG A 416 -27.69 -2.21 11.45
CA ARG A 416 -27.29 -2.48 12.82
C ARG A 416 -27.64 -3.93 13.12
N SER A 417 -26.75 -4.86 12.86
CA SER A 417 -26.87 -6.21 13.37
C SER A 417 -25.80 -6.40 14.43
N PRO A 418 -26.18 -6.54 15.70
CA PRO A 418 -25.24 -6.89 16.74
C PRO A 418 -24.79 -8.32 16.47
N ASN A 419 -23.48 -8.56 16.49
CA ASN A 419 -22.86 -9.87 16.56
C ASN A 419 -23.29 -10.87 15.45
N MET A 420 -22.81 -10.72 14.24
CA MET A 420 -22.69 -11.87 13.37
C MET A 420 -21.53 -12.77 13.89
N ILE A 421 -21.86 -13.63 14.82
CA ILE A 421 -21.22 -14.95 14.88
C ILE A 421 -21.53 -15.55 13.52
N ALA A 422 -20.53 -15.75 12.66
CA ALA A 422 -20.71 -16.39 11.40
C ALA A 422 -21.22 -17.82 11.67
N SER A 423 -22.53 -17.99 11.69
CA SER A 423 -23.21 -19.28 11.58
C SER A 423 -23.23 -19.74 10.12
N ALA A 424 -22.11 -19.61 9.42
CA ALA A 424 -21.81 -20.44 8.28
C ALA A 424 -21.36 -21.76 8.89
N GLY A 425 -22.15 -22.82 8.77
CA GLY A 425 -22.07 -24.16 9.34
C GLY A 425 -20.71 -24.87 9.46
N TRP A 426 -19.72 -24.20 9.97
CA TRP A 426 -18.42 -24.71 10.34
C TRP A 426 -18.45 -25.01 11.82
N ARG A 427 -19.01 -26.17 12.17
CA ARG A 427 -18.65 -26.80 13.42
C ARG A 427 -17.18 -27.19 13.29
N CYS A 428 -16.29 -26.56 14.08
CA CYS A 428 -15.03 -27.19 14.40
C CYS A 428 -15.39 -28.50 15.13
N ALA A 429 -15.41 -29.60 14.39
CA ALA A 429 -15.52 -30.95 14.95
C ALA A 429 -14.11 -31.40 15.31
#